data_06144b5ab208d83bcbb7b68882755234
#
_entry.id   06144b5ab208d83bcbb7b68882755234
#
_cell.length_a   1.000
_cell.length_b   1.000
_cell.length_c   1.000
_cell.angle_alpha   90.00
_cell.angle_beta   90.00
_cell.angle_gamma   90.00
#
_symmetry.space_group_name_H-M   'P 1'
#
loop_
_entity.id
_entity.type
_entity.pdbx_description
1 polymer ?
#
loop_
_entity_poly.entity_id
_entity_poly.type
_entity_poly.pdbx_seq_one_letter_code
_entity_poly.pdbx_strand_id
1 'polypeptide(L)'
;MATKPKTLQDAFYETLKDVYYAERQSVRALKKSAKAAEHEELRQAFETHAEESANQVERLQQVFEIIGKPARGKTCEAMQGLTAEMEEDLEDFEDGPAADAVLAACAQAVEHYEIARYGTLKTWASQLGYDDAAKLLYETLQEEKKADRLLSEIAERINVEGSDEDAEGGTTKSKGGRKAA
;
A
#
# COMPACT_ATOMS: atom_id res chain seq x y z
N MET A 1 -8.74 10.13 -38.97
CA MET A 1 -9.51 8.89 -38.79
C MET A 1 -10.12 8.90 -37.40
N ALA A 2 -11.44 8.74 -37.24
CA ALA A 2 -12.07 8.66 -35.94
C ALA A 2 -11.60 7.38 -35.22
N THR A 3 -11.02 7.51 -34.04
CA THR A 3 -10.64 6.35 -33.23
C THR A 3 -11.89 5.64 -32.75
N LYS A 4 -11.94 4.32 -32.86
CA LYS A 4 -13.05 3.51 -32.36
C LYS A 4 -13.24 3.79 -30.85
N PRO A 5 -14.47 4.00 -30.40
CA PRO A 5 -14.74 4.17 -28.96
C PRO A 5 -14.21 2.99 -28.15
N LYS A 6 -13.57 3.28 -27.01
CA LYS A 6 -13.07 2.25 -26.09
C LYS A 6 -14.24 1.55 -25.38
N THR A 7 -14.11 0.26 -25.17
CA THR A 7 -15.10 -0.62 -24.56
C THR A 7 -14.76 -0.91 -23.09
N LEU A 8 -15.67 -1.57 -22.38
CA LEU A 8 -15.40 -2.09 -21.02
C LEU A 8 -14.20 -3.07 -21.01
N GLN A 9 -14.07 -3.88 -22.06
CA GLN A 9 -12.93 -4.79 -22.22
C GLN A 9 -11.60 -4.04 -22.35
N ASP A 10 -11.60 -2.91 -23.07
CA ASP A 10 -10.40 -2.06 -23.15
C ASP A 10 -10.08 -1.42 -21.80
N ALA A 11 -11.10 -0.94 -21.07
CA ALA A 11 -10.94 -0.39 -19.73
C ALA A 11 -10.41 -1.44 -18.74
N PHE A 12 -10.97 -2.65 -18.74
CA PHE A 12 -10.49 -3.78 -17.94
C PHE A 12 -9.02 -4.07 -18.19
N TYR A 13 -8.62 -4.23 -19.46
CA TYR A 13 -7.24 -4.53 -19.81
C TYR A 13 -6.27 -3.40 -19.46
N GLU A 14 -6.65 -2.12 -19.68
CA GLU A 14 -5.80 -0.98 -19.30
C GLU A 14 -5.62 -0.91 -17.77
N THR A 15 -6.71 -1.06 -17.01
CA THR A 15 -6.65 -1.06 -15.54
C THR A 15 -5.87 -2.26 -15.00
N LEU A 16 -5.99 -3.43 -15.61
CA LEU A 16 -5.21 -4.61 -15.22
C LEU A 16 -3.69 -4.37 -15.39
N LYS A 17 -3.29 -3.64 -16.43
CA LYS A 17 -1.88 -3.25 -16.63
C LYS A 17 -1.39 -2.27 -15.56
N ASP A 18 -2.24 -1.31 -15.19
CA ASP A 18 -1.92 -0.36 -14.11
C ASP A 18 -1.75 -1.09 -12.78
N VAL A 19 -2.66 -2.01 -12.45
CA VAL A 19 -2.62 -2.81 -11.22
C VAL A 19 -1.42 -3.75 -11.20
N TYR A 20 -1.11 -4.41 -12.30
CA TYR A 20 0.08 -5.27 -12.40
C TYR A 20 1.39 -4.50 -12.17
N TYR A 21 1.47 -3.25 -12.63
CA TYR A 21 2.60 -2.38 -12.31
C TYR A 21 2.58 -1.99 -10.83
N ALA A 22 1.42 -1.56 -10.31
CA ALA A 22 1.24 -1.12 -8.93
C ALA A 22 1.67 -2.21 -7.95
N GLU A 23 1.18 -3.43 -8.11
CA GLU A 23 1.49 -4.60 -7.28
C GLU A 23 2.99 -4.88 -7.19
N ARG A 24 3.69 -4.78 -8.31
CA ARG A 24 5.15 -4.94 -8.34
C ARG A 24 5.91 -3.82 -7.63
N GLN A 25 5.34 -2.62 -7.54
CA GLN A 25 5.89 -1.54 -6.72
C GLN A 25 5.54 -1.75 -5.24
N SER A 26 4.32 -2.21 -4.94
CA SER A 26 3.87 -2.54 -3.59
C SER A 26 4.80 -3.57 -2.92
N VAL A 27 5.15 -4.66 -3.59
CA VAL A 27 6.14 -5.64 -3.09
C VAL A 27 7.47 -4.99 -2.68
N ARG A 28 7.92 -3.97 -3.41
CA ARG A 28 9.18 -3.27 -3.11
C ARG A 28 9.00 -2.30 -1.94
N ALA A 29 7.90 -1.57 -1.93
CA ALA A 29 7.55 -0.64 -0.87
C ALA A 29 7.40 -1.37 0.46
N LEU A 30 6.65 -2.48 0.51
CA LEU A 30 6.47 -3.32 1.69
C LEU A 30 7.79 -3.84 2.26
N LYS A 31 8.72 -4.29 1.41
CA LYS A 31 10.06 -4.70 1.83
C LYS A 31 10.91 -3.55 2.39
N LYS A 32 10.70 -2.32 1.90
CA LYS A 32 11.34 -1.11 2.43
C LYS A 32 10.72 -0.75 3.77
N SER A 33 9.38 -0.76 3.84
CA SER A 33 8.61 -0.48 5.05
C SER A 33 8.94 -1.46 6.19
N ALA A 34 9.06 -2.75 5.89
CA ALA A 34 9.47 -3.76 6.88
C ALA A 34 10.85 -3.48 7.49
N LYS A 35 11.76 -2.88 6.73
CA LYS A 35 13.09 -2.50 7.25
C LYS A 35 13.08 -1.21 8.05
N ALA A 36 12.15 -0.32 7.76
CA ALA A 36 12.01 0.97 8.43
C ALA A 36 11.21 0.85 9.74
N ALA A 37 10.26 -0.10 9.81
CA ALA A 37 9.41 -0.29 10.97
C ALA A 37 10.21 -0.68 12.21
N GLU A 38 10.03 0.06 13.31
CA GLU A 38 10.62 -0.23 14.62
C GLU A 38 9.75 -1.20 15.43
N HIS A 39 8.42 -1.03 15.36
CA HIS A 39 7.47 -1.89 16.04
C HIS A 39 7.40 -3.28 15.38
N GLU A 40 7.64 -4.33 16.19
CA GLU A 40 7.78 -5.70 15.70
C GLU A 40 6.55 -6.23 14.96
N GLU A 41 5.33 -5.95 15.47
CA GLU A 41 4.10 -6.41 14.82
C GLU A 41 3.89 -5.72 13.45
N LEU A 42 4.25 -4.43 13.32
CA LEU A 42 4.17 -3.70 12.07
C LEU A 42 5.17 -4.26 11.04
N ARG A 43 6.39 -4.54 11.50
CA ARG A 43 7.42 -5.20 10.67
C ARG A 43 6.94 -6.54 10.14
N GLN A 44 6.43 -7.40 11.00
CA GLN A 44 5.92 -8.72 10.63
C GLN A 44 4.72 -8.63 9.69
N ALA A 45 3.82 -7.65 9.89
CA ALA A 45 2.71 -7.39 8.99
C ALA A 45 3.22 -7.07 7.57
N PHE A 46 4.20 -6.17 7.44
CA PHE A 46 4.80 -5.83 6.13
C PHE A 46 5.54 -7.00 5.49
N GLU A 47 6.30 -7.78 6.24
CA GLU A 47 6.99 -8.97 5.72
C GLU A 47 6.00 -9.99 5.18
N THR A 48 4.96 -10.30 5.96
CA THR A 48 3.91 -11.24 5.55
C THR A 48 3.16 -10.73 4.31
N HIS A 49 2.78 -9.46 4.31
CA HIS A 49 2.06 -8.88 3.17
C HIS A 49 2.94 -8.76 1.91
N ALA A 50 4.25 -8.56 2.05
CA ALA A 50 5.17 -8.60 0.90
C ALA A 50 5.22 -9.98 0.22
N GLU A 51 5.05 -11.06 0.97
CA GLU A 51 4.94 -12.42 0.44
C GLU A 51 3.58 -12.66 -0.23
N GLU A 52 2.50 -12.18 0.41
CA GLU A 52 1.13 -12.22 -0.16
C GLU A 52 1.10 -11.45 -1.50
N SER A 53 1.63 -10.23 -1.55
CA SER A 53 1.71 -9.41 -2.77
C SER A 53 2.57 -10.06 -3.87
N ALA A 54 3.64 -10.77 -3.53
CA ALA A 54 4.40 -11.51 -4.52
C ALA A 54 3.54 -12.62 -5.18
N ASN A 55 2.71 -13.33 -4.41
CA ASN A 55 1.75 -14.31 -4.92
C ASN A 55 0.64 -13.63 -5.76
N GLN A 56 0.23 -12.42 -5.39
CA GLN A 56 -0.76 -11.63 -6.13
C GLN A 56 -0.23 -11.21 -7.51
N VAL A 57 1.07 -10.89 -7.62
CA VAL A 57 1.72 -10.65 -8.93
C VAL A 57 1.59 -11.90 -9.83
N GLU A 58 1.83 -13.10 -9.30
CA GLU A 58 1.67 -14.36 -10.04
C GLU A 58 0.20 -14.61 -10.41
N ARG A 59 -0.73 -14.31 -9.50
CA ARG A 59 -2.17 -14.41 -9.74
C ARG A 59 -2.64 -13.45 -10.84
N LEU A 60 -2.10 -12.23 -10.90
CA LEU A 60 -2.35 -11.32 -12.01
C LEU A 60 -1.82 -11.83 -13.35
N GLN A 61 -0.68 -12.53 -13.37
CA GLN A 61 -0.19 -13.18 -14.60
C GLN A 61 -1.17 -14.24 -15.12
N GLN A 62 -1.76 -15.04 -14.21
CA GLN A 62 -2.81 -15.98 -14.55
C GLN A 62 -4.06 -15.28 -15.12
N VAL A 63 -4.44 -14.13 -14.57
CA VAL A 63 -5.53 -13.31 -15.12
C VAL A 63 -5.23 -12.87 -16.56
N PHE A 64 -3.98 -12.44 -16.85
CA PHE A 64 -3.56 -12.10 -18.22
C PHE A 64 -3.64 -13.31 -19.15
N GLU A 65 -3.26 -14.50 -18.69
CA GLU A 65 -3.36 -15.75 -19.48
C GLU A 65 -4.81 -16.08 -19.81
N ILE A 66 -5.72 -16.01 -18.83
CA ILE A 66 -7.16 -16.28 -18.99
C ILE A 66 -7.75 -15.38 -20.08
N ILE A 67 -7.37 -14.10 -20.12
CA ILE A 67 -7.88 -13.16 -21.14
C ILE A 67 -7.10 -13.17 -22.46
N GLY A 68 -6.11 -14.06 -22.59
CA GLY A 68 -5.29 -14.18 -23.82
C GLY A 68 -4.42 -12.96 -24.11
N LYS A 69 -3.89 -12.30 -23.09
CA LYS A 69 -3.04 -11.11 -23.21
C LYS A 69 -1.68 -11.31 -22.53
N PRO A 70 -0.61 -10.66 -23.04
CA PRO A 70 0.68 -10.70 -22.38
C PRO A 70 0.64 -9.90 -21.06
N ALA A 71 1.27 -10.44 -20.02
CA ALA A 71 1.44 -9.77 -18.73
C ALA A 71 2.46 -8.61 -18.85
N ARG A 72 1.97 -7.42 -19.18
CA ARG A 72 2.78 -6.19 -19.30
C ARG A 72 2.18 -5.10 -18.43
N GLY A 73 2.97 -4.57 -17.51
CA GLY A 73 2.61 -3.41 -16.73
C GLY A 73 2.61 -2.13 -17.57
N LYS A 74 1.78 -1.19 -17.17
CA LYS A 74 1.80 0.21 -17.58
C LYS A 74 2.05 1.04 -16.32
N THR A 75 2.89 2.06 -16.43
CA THR A 75 3.16 2.97 -15.30
C THR A 75 1.85 3.44 -14.66
N CYS A 76 1.73 3.22 -13.36
CA CYS A 76 0.61 3.66 -12.55
C CYS A 76 1.01 4.92 -11.80
N GLU A 77 0.54 6.08 -12.25
CA GLU A 77 0.84 7.38 -11.65
C GLU A 77 0.33 7.47 -10.21
N ALA A 78 -0.80 6.83 -9.90
CA ALA A 78 -1.34 6.80 -8.54
C ALA A 78 -0.37 6.08 -7.58
N MET A 79 0.11 4.89 -7.94
CA MET A 79 1.06 4.14 -7.11
C MET A 79 2.41 4.87 -7.00
N GLN A 80 2.86 5.53 -8.07
CA GLN A 80 4.07 6.36 -8.00
C GLN A 80 3.89 7.54 -7.03
N GLY A 81 2.72 8.18 -7.04
CA GLY A 81 2.40 9.25 -6.08
C GLY A 81 2.40 8.74 -4.64
N LEU A 82 1.68 7.65 -4.37
CA LEU A 82 1.59 7.06 -3.03
C LEU A 82 2.98 6.61 -2.49
N THR A 83 3.81 6.02 -3.34
CA THR A 83 5.16 5.61 -2.92
C THR A 83 6.12 6.79 -2.74
N ALA A 84 5.96 7.86 -3.53
CA ALA A 84 6.76 9.07 -3.36
C ALA A 84 6.38 9.83 -2.08
N GLU A 85 5.09 9.95 -1.77
CA GLU A 85 4.59 10.53 -0.53
C GLU A 85 5.10 9.72 0.68
N MET A 86 5.02 8.39 0.64
CA MET A 86 5.58 7.53 1.68
C MET A 86 7.09 7.75 1.88
N GLU A 87 7.85 7.96 0.80
CA GLU A 87 9.30 8.21 0.90
C GLU A 87 9.60 9.56 1.54
N GLU A 88 8.85 10.62 1.17
CA GLU A 88 8.95 11.95 1.76
C GLU A 88 8.59 11.92 3.26
N ASP A 89 7.46 11.32 3.60
CA ASP A 89 7.00 11.20 4.98
C ASP A 89 8.00 10.41 5.85
N LEU A 90 8.59 9.33 5.32
CA LEU A 90 9.60 8.57 6.05
C LEU A 90 10.88 9.37 6.32
N GLU A 91 11.29 10.26 5.40
CA GLU A 91 12.42 11.16 5.61
C GLU A 91 12.11 12.25 6.64
N ASP A 92 10.89 12.81 6.61
CA ASP A 92 10.46 13.90 7.50
C ASP A 92 10.27 13.43 8.97
N PHE A 93 9.90 12.17 9.17
CA PHE A 93 9.62 11.59 10.49
C PHE A 93 10.70 10.60 10.95
N GLU A 94 11.85 10.52 10.25
CA GLU A 94 12.96 9.61 10.61
C GLU A 94 13.40 9.81 12.07
N ASP A 95 13.61 8.71 12.77
CA ASP A 95 13.98 8.67 14.20
C ASP A 95 12.98 9.38 15.16
N GLY A 96 11.78 9.71 14.69
CA GLY A 96 10.73 10.33 15.51
C GLY A 96 9.73 9.33 16.09
N PRO A 97 9.08 9.65 17.23
CA PRO A 97 8.11 8.77 17.87
C PRO A 97 6.89 8.47 17.01
N ALA A 98 6.63 9.26 15.97
CA ALA A 98 5.52 9.08 15.03
C ALA A 98 5.91 8.27 13.77
N ALA A 99 7.16 7.83 13.61
CA ALA A 99 7.63 7.18 12.39
C ALA A 99 6.78 5.96 11.99
N ASP A 100 6.52 5.05 12.93
CA ASP A 100 5.70 3.86 12.67
C ASP A 100 4.22 4.20 12.41
N ALA A 101 3.68 5.23 13.08
CA ALA A 101 2.32 5.69 12.86
C ALA A 101 2.14 6.25 11.44
N VAL A 102 3.09 7.05 10.97
CA VAL A 102 3.13 7.60 9.60
C VAL A 102 3.28 6.47 8.58
N LEU A 103 4.20 5.54 8.84
CA LEU A 103 4.41 4.38 7.97
C LEU A 103 3.16 3.51 7.83
N ALA A 104 2.42 3.26 8.92
CA ALA A 104 1.16 2.54 8.88
C ALA A 104 0.09 3.31 8.07
N ALA A 105 0.00 4.63 8.23
CA ALA A 105 -0.94 5.47 7.49
C ALA A 105 -0.67 5.46 5.97
N CYS A 106 0.60 5.59 5.56
CA CYS A 106 0.98 5.50 4.15
C CYS A 106 0.66 4.11 3.57
N ALA A 107 0.92 3.04 4.32
CA ALA A 107 0.58 1.69 3.88
C ALA A 107 -0.93 1.54 3.68
N GLN A 108 -1.77 2.01 4.62
CA GLN A 108 -3.22 1.97 4.46
C GLN A 108 -3.71 2.74 3.21
N ALA A 109 -3.07 3.84 2.83
CA ALA A 109 -3.40 4.55 1.59
C ALA A 109 -3.17 3.66 0.35
N VAL A 110 -2.11 2.85 0.35
CA VAL A 110 -1.83 1.85 -0.70
C VAL A 110 -2.90 0.76 -0.70
N GLU A 111 -3.22 0.17 0.47
CA GLU A 111 -4.26 -0.86 0.59
C GLU A 111 -5.61 -0.37 0.04
N HIS A 112 -6.04 0.84 0.41
CA HIS A 112 -7.30 1.41 -0.08
C HIS A 112 -7.30 1.61 -1.60
N TYR A 113 -6.17 2.00 -2.19
CA TYR A 113 -6.02 2.04 -3.64
C TYR A 113 -6.20 0.66 -4.26
N GLU A 114 -5.53 -0.36 -3.73
CA GLU A 114 -5.58 -1.75 -4.24
C GLU A 114 -6.95 -2.37 -4.05
N ILE A 115 -7.59 -2.20 -2.89
CA ILE A 115 -8.99 -2.61 -2.64
C ILE A 115 -9.96 -2.03 -3.70
N ALA A 116 -9.84 -0.74 -4.00
CA ALA A 116 -10.70 -0.11 -4.99
C ALA A 116 -10.46 -0.69 -6.41
N ARG A 117 -9.20 -0.92 -6.78
CA ARG A 117 -8.82 -1.45 -8.09
C ARG A 117 -9.21 -2.91 -8.26
N TYR A 118 -8.91 -3.77 -7.29
CA TYR A 118 -9.31 -5.18 -7.34
C TYR A 118 -10.82 -5.36 -7.31
N GLY A 119 -11.55 -4.56 -6.52
CA GLY A 119 -13.02 -4.54 -6.54
C GLY A 119 -13.61 -4.19 -7.90
N THR A 120 -13.03 -3.20 -8.57
CA THR A 120 -13.40 -2.80 -9.93
C THR A 120 -13.08 -3.89 -10.95
N LEU A 121 -11.85 -4.40 -10.96
CA LEU A 121 -11.42 -5.44 -11.88
C LEU A 121 -12.24 -6.73 -11.73
N LYS A 122 -12.49 -7.17 -10.50
CA LYS A 122 -13.34 -8.33 -10.20
C LYS A 122 -14.74 -8.17 -10.81
N THR A 123 -15.34 -7.00 -10.64
CA THR A 123 -16.70 -6.71 -11.15
C THR A 123 -16.71 -6.71 -12.68
N TRP A 124 -15.75 -6.04 -13.31
CA TRP A 124 -15.65 -6.00 -14.77
C TRP A 124 -15.32 -7.38 -15.37
N ALA A 125 -14.45 -8.17 -14.74
CA ALA A 125 -14.17 -9.54 -15.18
C ALA A 125 -15.45 -10.38 -15.23
N SER A 126 -16.29 -10.34 -14.16
CA SER A 126 -17.58 -11.03 -14.13
C SER A 126 -18.51 -10.54 -15.24
N GLN A 127 -18.61 -9.23 -15.49
CA GLN A 127 -19.46 -8.67 -16.55
C GLN A 127 -19.01 -9.05 -17.95
N LEU A 128 -17.71 -9.28 -18.13
CA LEU A 128 -17.12 -9.69 -19.40
C LEU A 128 -17.12 -11.23 -19.61
N GLY A 129 -17.61 -11.99 -18.63
CA GLY A 129 -17.66 -13.46 -18.69
C GLY A 129 -16.32 -14.14 -18.37
N TYR A 130 -15.37 -13.43 -17.76
CA TYR A 130 -14.10 -13.99 -17.29
C TYR A 130 -14.22 -14.49 -15.85
N ASP A 131 -15.08 -15.48 -15.61
CA ASP A 131 -15.44 -15.93 -14.27
C ASP A 131 -14.24 -16.45 -13.46
N ASP A 132 -13.29 -17.14 -14.08
CA ASP A 132 -12.08 -17.62 -13.39
C ASP A 132 -11.14 -16.46 -13.05
N ALA A 133 -11.00 -15.46 -13.90
CA ALA A 133 -10.28 -14.24 -13.58
C ALA A 133 -10.95 -13.48 -12.42
N ALA A 134 -12.27 -13.41 -12.40
CA ALA A 134 -13.03 -12.76 -11.33
C ALA A 134 -12.80 -13.44 -9.97
N LYS A 135 -12.67 -14.78 -9.92
CA LYS A 135 -12.34 -15.52 -8.69
C LYS A 135 -10.94 -15.16 -8.18
N LEU A 136 -9.93 -15.17 -9.06
CA LEU A 136 -8.55 -14.82 -8.70
C LEU A 136 -8.46 -13.38 -8.16
N LEU A 137 -9.13 -12.44 -8.84
CA LEU A 137 -9.18 -11.03 -8.41
C LEU A 137 -9.95 -10.84 -7.10
N TYR A 138 -10.94 -11.68 -6.83
CA TYR A 138 -11.67 -11.67 -5.55
C TYR A 138 -10.81 -12.18 -4.40
N GLU A 139 -10.00 -13.23 -4.61
CA GLU A 139 -9.07 -13.75 -3.61
C GLU A 139 -8.10 -12.65 -3.16
N THR A 140 -7.45 -11.96 -4.12
CA THR A 140 -6.59 -10.81 -3.82
C THR A 140 -7.35 -9.73 -3.06
N LEU A 141 -8.53 -9.34 -3.52
CA LEU A 141 -9.36 -8.34 -2.82
C LEU A 141 -9.63 -8.70 -1.34
N GLN A 142 -9.74 -9.98 -0.99
CA GLN A 142 -9.92 -10.38 0.41
C GLN A 142 -8.62 -10.29 1.21
N GLU A 143 -7.48 -10.57 0.58
CA GLU A 143 -6.16 -10.42 1.18
C GLU A 143 -5.88 -8.95 1.50
N GLU A 144 -6.11 -8.00 0.55
CA GLU A 144 -5.96 -6.56 0.79
C GLU A 144 -6.84 -6.04 1.93
N LYS A 145 -8.11 -6.45 1.95
CA LYS A 145 -9.01 -6.08 3.05
C LYS A 145 -8.60 -6.63 4.40
N LYS A 146 -7.90 -7.76 4.42
CA LYS A 146 -7.35 -8.34 5.66
C LYS A 146 -6.12 -7.55 6.10
N ALA A 147 -5.24 -7.17 5.17
CA ALA A 147 -4.07 -6.35 5.44
C ALA A 147 -4.47 -4.97 5.99
N ASP A 148 -5.40 -4.27 5.35
CA ASP A 148 -5.94 -2.99 5.82
C ASP A 148 -6.50 -3.05 7.24
N ARG A 149 -7.29 -4.10 7.56
CA ARG A 149 -7.80 -4.29 8.92
C ARG A 149 -6.68 -4.54 9.93
N LEU A 150 -5.69 -5.36 9.59
CA LEU A 150 -4.55 -5.64 10.46
C LEU A 150 -3.74 -4.36 10.72
N LEU A 151 -3.48 -3.56 9.69
CA LEU A 151 -2.81 -2.27 9.83
C LEU A 151 -3.61 -1.32 10.74
N SER A 152 -4.94 -1.27 10.61
CA SER A 152 -5.81 -0.48 11.50
C SER A 152 -5.66 -0.92 12.97
N GLU A 153 -5.69 -2.23 13.24
CA GLU A 153 -5.55 -2.78 14.58
C GLU A 153 -4.16 -2.49 15.19
N ILE A 154 -3.11 -2.53 14.38
CA ILE A 154 -1.75 -2.18 14.81
C ILE A 154 -1.66 -0.67 15.07
N ALA A 155 -2.18 0.16 14.15
CA ALA A 155 -2.14 1.62 14.24
C ALA A 155 -2.81 2.14 15.51
N GLU A 156 -3.93 1.55 15.98
CA GLU A 156 -4.58 1.92 17.23
C GLU A 156 -3.63 1.84 18.44
N ARG A 157 -2.67 0.91 18.45
CA ARG A 157 -1.68 0.74 19.52
C ARG A 157 -0.50 1.68 19.36
N ILE A 158 0.14 1.68 18.21
CA ILE A 158 1.36 2.49 17.98
C ILE A 158 1.08 4.00 18.00
N ASN A 159 -0.12 4.44 17.63
CA ASN A 159 -0.50 5.85 17.70
C ASN A 159 -0.58 6.36 19.14
N VAL A 160 -0.96 5.51 20.09
CA VAL A 160 -0.97 5.86 21.54
C VAL A 160 0.45 5.96 22.07
N GLU A 161 1.30 4.99 21.75
CA GLU A 161 2.70 4.96 22.15
C GLU A 161 3.46 6.18 21.61
N GLY A 162 3.28 6.52 20.34
CA GLY A 162 3.88 7.70 19.71
C GLY A 162 3.42 9.05 20.29
N SER A 163 2.23 9.11 20.90
CA SER A 163 1.72 10.31 21.54
C SER A 163 2.26 10.52 22.98
N ASP A 164 2.61 9.45 23.68
CA ASP A 164 3.05 9.52 25.07
C ASP A 164 4.54 9.91 25.21
N GLU A 165 5.40 9.60 24.24
CA GLU A 165 6.81 9.99 24.24
C GLU A 165 7.02 11.50 24.15
N ASP A 166 6.11 12.26 23.51
CA ASP A 166 6.14 13.73 23.47
C ASP A 166 5.83 14.40 24.83
N ALA A 167 5.18 13.69 25.75
CA ALA A 167 4.80 14.27 27.06
C ALA A 167 5.98 14.32 28.07
N GLU A 168 6.99 13.47 27.93
CA GLU A 168 8.14 13.43 28.85
C GLU A 168 9.34 14.29 28.40
N GLY A 169 9.44 14.66 27.11
CA GLY A 169 10.52 15.49 26.55
C GLY A 169 10.46 16.99 26.90
N GLY A 170 9.36 17.46 27.49
CA GLY A 170 9.04 18.89 27.71
C GLY A 170 9.56 19.55 29.00
N THR A 171 10.23 18.81 29.89
CA THR A 171 10.64 19.38 31.21
C THR A 171 12.09 19.11 31.54
N THR A 172 13.03 19.82 30.92
CA THR A 172 14.29 20.25 31.56
C THR A 172 15.14 21.08 30.61
N LYS A 173 15.10 22.41 30.75
CA LYS A 173 16.27 23.30 30.84
C LYS A 173 15.88 24.78 30.94
N SER A 174 15.32 25.10 32.09
CA SER A 174 15.47 26.46 32.64
C SER A 174 16.46 26.39 33.78
N LYS A 175 17.72 26.69 33.51
CA LYS A 175 18.64 27.14 34.60
C LYS A 175 19.24 28.45 34.19
N GLY A 176 18.71 29.44 34.83
CA GLY A 176 19.23 30.78 34.94
C GLY A 176 20.66 30.82 35.44
N GLY A 177 21.34 31.86 35.08
CA GLY A 177 22.67 32.22 35.48
C GLY A 177 22.90 33.67 35.17
N ARG A 178 22.10 34.60 35.78
CA ARG A 178 22.57 35.94 35.95
C ARG A 178 23.67 35.93 36.99
N LYS A 179 24.86 36.43 36.66
CA LYS A 179 25.76 37.07 37.61
C LYS A 179 26.15 38.43 37.02
N ALA A 180 25.82 39.43 37.83
CA ALA A 180 26.30 40.79 37.68
C ALA A 180 27.74 40.90 38.15
N ALA A 181 28.51 41.72 37.50
CA ALA A 181 29.44 42.71 38.01
C ALA A 181 29.81 43.64 36.89
#